data_62c497e6b892c14a69042f424128e490
#
_entry.id   62c497e6b892c14a69042f424128e490
#
_cell.length_a   1.000
_cell.length_b   1.000
_cell.length_c   1.000
_cell.angle_alpha   90.00
_cell.angle_beta   90.00
_cell.angle_gamma   90.00
#
_symmetry.space_group_name_H-M   'P 1'
#
loop_
_entity.id
_entity.type
_entity.pdbx_description
1 polymer ?
#
loop_
_entity_poly.entity_id
_entity_poly.type
_entity_poly.pdbx_seq_one_letter_code
_entity_poly.pdbx_strand_id
1 'polypeptide(L)'
;MEKRSQEGFTLLEMLLILFLIMAVITIAAPRFSSVDSVTRTRVDAANRVRIEGAAELYKMDTGVLPQRLEDLYSSPLAVKGWRGPYLDEELVRPTKGGEPYELDGRGKVNP
;
A
#
# COMPACT_ATOMS: atom_id res chain seq x y z
N MET A 1 6.33 35.37 -48.19
CA MET A 1 5.54 36.17 -47.26
C MET A 1 4.74 35.31 -46.33
N GLU A 2 3.92 34.48 -46.82
CA GLU A 2 3.09 33.55 -45.99
C GLU A 2 3.86 32.38 -45.44
N LYS A 3 5.12 32.26 -45.82
CA LYS A 3 5.98 31.17 -45.33
C LYS A 3 6.15 31.13 -43.82
N ARG A 4 5.92 32.25 -43.14
CA ARG A 4 6.03 32.32 -41.68
C ARG A 4 5.01 31.43 -40.95
N SER A 5 3.81 31.29 -41.48
CA SER A 5 2.80 30.45 -40.87
C SER A 5 3.11 28.98 -40.97
N GLN A 6 4.01 28.58 -41.88
CA GLN A 6 4.45 27.22 -42.10
C GLN A 6 5.79 26.90 -41.43
N GLU A 7 6.47 27.89 -40.90
CA GLU A 7 7.69 27.69 -40.15
C GLU A 7 7.35 27.04 -38.82
N GLY A 8 8.07 26.01 -38.47
CA GLY A 8 7.92 25.36 -37.18
C GLY A 8 8.48 26.21 -36.04
N PHE A 9 8.57 25.58 -34.91
CA PHE A 9 9.15 26.22 -33.72
C PHE A 9 10.60 26.58 -33.94
N THR A 10 11.00 27.70 -33.37
CA THR A 10 12.40 28.14 -33.39
C THR A 10 13.19 27.33 -32.34
N LEU A 11 14.51 27.27 -32.53
CA LEU A 11 15.41 26.64 -31.57
C LEU A 11 15.30 27.27 -30.18
N LEU A 12 15.24 28.61 -30.12
CA LEU A 12 15.07 29.33 -28.87
C LEU A 12 13.77 28.99 -28.17
N GLU A 13 12.69 28.88 -28.92
CA GLU A 13 11.38 28.53 -28.41
C GLU A 13 11.38 27.11 -27.80
N MET A 14 12.04 26.16 -28.46
CA MET A 14 12.20 24.78 -27.93
C MET A 14 13.01 24.78 -26.64
N LEU A 15 14.08 25.54 -26.57
CA LEU A 15 14.87 25.67 -25.35
C LEU A 15 14.06 26.28 -24.20
N LEU A 16 13.24 27.27 -24.50
CA LEU A 16 12.35 27.88 -23.52
C LEU A 16 11.32 26.87 -22.98
N ILE A 17 10.71 26.11 -23.88
CA ILE A 17 9.74 25.08 -23.49
C ILE A 17 10.39 24.01 -22.59
N LEU A 18 11.57 23.52 -22.96
CA LEU A 18 12.31 22.55 -22.16
C LEU A 18 12.69 23.14 -20.79
N PHE A 19 13.08 24.37 -20.72
CA PHE A 19 13.39 25.08 -19.48
C PHE A 19 12.17 25.17 -18.56
N LEU A 20 11.01 25.51 -19.11
CA LEU A 20 9.77 25.62 -18.35
C LEU A 20 9.31 24.23 -17.82
N ILE A 21 9.43 23.19 -18.63
CA ILE A 21 9.11 21.83 -18.22
C ILE A 21 10.04 21.39 -17.07
N MET A 22 11.33 21.67 -17.20
CA MET A 22 12.30 21.35 -16.16
C MET A 22 12.00 22.10 -14.84
N ALA A 23 11.62 23.36 -14.92
CA ALA A 23 11.24 24.15 -13.76
C ALA A 23 10.02 23.56 -13.05
N VAL A 24 9.00 23.15 -13.81
CA VAL A 24 7.80 22.51 -13.25
C VAL A 24 8.13 21.18 -12.57
N ILE A 25 8.94 20.34 -13.20
CA ILE A 25 9.35 19.05 -12.65
C ILE A 25 10.13 19.26 -11.34
N THR A 26 11.00 20.23 -11.27
CA THR A 26 11.80 20.52 -10.08
C THR A 26 10.93 20.89 -8.88
N ILE A 27 9.84 21.63 -9.10
CA ILE A 27 8.90 22.01 -8.04
C ILE A 27 8.02 20.83 -7.63
N ALA A 28 7.61 20.00 -8.58
CA ALA A 28 6.67 18.91 -8.34
C ALA A 28 7.32 17.66 -7.72
N ALA A 29 8.56 17.36 -8.09
CA ALA A 29 9.24 16.12 -7.69
C ALA A 29 9.29 15.88 -6.17
N PRO A 30 9.60 16.85 -5.30
CA PRO A 30 9.64 16.62 -3.86
C PRO A 30 8.28 16.22 -3.25
N ARG A 31 7.20 16.67 -3.86
CA ARG A 31 5.84 16.38 -3.38
C ARG A 31 5.45 14.95 -3.62
N PHE A 32 5.91 14.33 -4.70
CA PHE A 32 5.63 12.93 -5.01
C PHE A 32 6.26 11.99 -3.98
N SER A 33 7.48 12.23 -3.56
CA SER A 33 8.14 11.38 -2.57
C SER A 33 7.50 11.45 -1.19
N SER A 34 7.00 12.61 -0.78
CA SER A 34 6.29 12.76 0.49
C SER A 34 4.91 12.09 0.48
N VAL A 35 4.22 12.14 -0.65
CA VAL A 35 2.92 11.46 -0.82
C VAL A 35 3.09 9.95 -0.70
N ASP A 36 4.15 9.39 -1.27
CA ASP A 36 4.41 7.95 -1.21
C ASP A 36 4.60 7.46 0.23
N SER A 37 5.38 8.16 1.05
CA SER A 37 5.59 7.79 2.45
C SER A 37 4.30 7.88 3.29
N VAL A 38 3.50 8.92 3.10
CA VAL A 38 2.21 9.08 3.79
C VAL A 38 1.23 8.00 3.37
N THR A 39 1.19 7.67 2.09
CA THR A 39 0.32 6.62 1.58
C THR A 39 0.69 5.26 2.16
N ARG A 40 1.96 4.92 2.22
CA ARG A 40 2.43 3.66 2.83
C ARG A 40 2.01 3.55 4.29
N THR A 41 2.18 4.61 5.07
CA THR A 41 1.77 4.64 6.48
C THR A 41 0.26 4.42 6.64
N ARG A 42 -0.55 5.03 5.80
CA ARG A 42 -2.01 4.85 5.83
C ARG A 42 -2.43 3.46 5.41
N VAL A 43 -1.80 2.88 4.39
CA VAL A 43 -2.06 1.50 3.95
C VAL A 43 -1.67 0.53 5.05
N ASP A 44 -0.53 0.72 5.70
CA ASP A 44 -0.09 -0.10 6.81
C ASP A 44 -1.09 -0.06 7.98
N ALA A 45 -1.54 1.12 8.37
CA ALA A 45 -2.55 1.27 9.42
C ALA A 45 -3.87 0.57 9.05
N ALA A 46 -4.32 0.69 7.80
CA ALA A 46 -5.53 0.01 7.32
C ALA A 46 -5.36 -1.51 7.33
N ASN A 47 -4.21 -2.01 6.93
CA ASN A 47 -3.93 -3.45 6.94
C ASN A 47 -3.94 -4.01 8.37
N ARG A 48 -3.38 -3.30 9.34
CA ARG A 48 -3.42 -3.70 10.74
C ARG A 48 -4.84 -3.83 11.25
N VAL A 49 -5.69 -2.86 10.97
CA VAL A 49 -7.10 -2.90 11.37
C VAL A 49 -7.82 -4.10 10.75
N ARG A 50 -7.54 -4.41 9.48
CA ARG A 50 -8.12 -5.57 8.80
C ARG A 50 -7.67 -6.89 9.43
N ILE A 51 -6.40 -7.02 9.74
CA ILE A 51 -5.84 -8.22 10.38
C ILE A 51 -6.45 -8.41 11.77
N GLU A 52 -6.54 -7.36 12.56
CA GLU A 52 -7.16 -7.41 13.88
C GLU A 52 -8.65 -7.76 13.81
N GLY A 53 -9.38 -7.20 12.84
CA GLY A 53 -10.78 -7.56 12.59
C GLY A 53 -10.96 -9.01 12.17
N ALA A 54 -10.08 -9.53 11.32
CA ALA A 54 -10.07 -10.95 10.95
C ALA A 54 -9.80 -11.85 12.14
N ALA A 55 -8.89 -11.46 13.05
CA ALA A 55 -8.63 -12.20 14.29
C ALA A 55 -9.85 -12.25 15.20
N GLU A 56 -10.63 -11.18 15.29
CA GLU A 56 -11.89 -11.18 16.04
C GLU A 56 -12.94 -12.11 15.43
N LEU A 57 -13.08 -12.12 14.10
CA LEU A 57 -13.98 -13.04 13.40
C LEU A 57 -13.55 -14.50 13.63
N TYR A 58 -12.26 -14.78 13.56
CA TYR A 58 -11.71 -16.11 13.88
C TYR A 58 -12.08 -16.52 15.28
N LYS A 59 -11.93 -15.64 16.25
CA LYS A 59 -12.30 -15.91 17.66
C LYS A 59 -13.79 -16.16 17.81
N MET A 60 -14.65 -15.44 17.10
CA MET A 60 -16.09 -15.66 17.13
C MET A 60 -16.48 -17.05 16.64
N ASP A 61 -15.81 -17.54 15.60
CA ASP A 61 -16.12 -18.84 15.01
C ASP A 61 -15.48 -20.02 15.75
N THR A 62 -14.27 -19.84 16.26
CA THR A 62 -13.48 -20.92 16.88
C THR A 62 -13.45 -20.86 18.40
N GLY A 63 -13.76 -19.72 19.00
CA GLY A 63 -13.69 -19.47 20.43
C GLY A 63 -12.30 -19.15 20.96
N VAL A 64 -11.27 -19.21 20.12
CA VAL A 64 -9.87 -18.91 20.49
C VAL A 64 -9.25 -17.91 19.53
N LEU A 65 -8.25 -17.19 20.00
CA LEU A 65 -7.51 -16.26 19.15
C LEU A 65 -6.55 -17.02 18.23
N PRO A 66 -6.33 -16.52 16.99
CA PRO A 66 -5.34 -17.13 16.11
C PRO A 66 -3.93 -16.93 16.67
N GLN A 67 -3.11 -17.94 16.55
CA GLN A 67 -1.72 -17.89 17.01
C GLN A 67 -0.77 -17.36 15.92
N ARG A 68 -1.16 -17.54 14.66
CA ARG A 68 -0.38 -17.12 13.48
C ARG A 68 -1.27 -16.40 12.51
N LEU A 69 -0.69 -15.54 11.70
CA LEU A 69 -1.39 -14.93 10.58
C LEU A 69 -1.92 -15.95 9.58
N GLU A 70 -1.21 -17.05 9.40
CA GLU A 70 -1.61 -18.15 8.52
C GLU A 70 -2.98 -18.74 8.90
N ASP A 71 -3.32 -18.75 10.18
CA ASP A 71 -4.59 -19.27 10.68
C ASP A 71 -5.79 -18.47 10.16
N LEU A 72 -5.57 -17.24 9.69
CA LEU A 72 -6.61 -16.36 9.16
C LEU A 72 -6.94 -16.65 7.69
N TYR A 73 -6.03 -17.23 6.93
CA TYR A 73 -6.28 -17.54 5.52
C TYR A 73 -6.17 -19.02 5.19
N SER A 74 -5.62 -19.83 6.08
CA SER A 74 -5.50 -21.28 5.93
C SER A 74 -6.00 -21.98 7.18
N SER A 75 -6.84 -23.00 7.01
CA SER A 75 -7.43 -23.72 8.14
C SER A 75 -6.38 -24.44 8.99
N PRO A 76 -6.24 -24.10 10.28
CA PRO A 76 -5.38 -24.85 11.18
C PRO A 76 -5.97 -26.24 11.48
N LEU A 77 -5.10 -27.25 11.53
CA LEU A 77 -5.53 -28.65 11.67
C LEU A 77 -6.20 -28.98 13.02
N ALA A 78 -5.87 -28.23 14.07
CA ALA A 78 -6.32 -28.53 15.43
C ALA A 78 -7.52 -27.71 15.88
N VAL A 79 -8.08 -26.85 15.04
CA VAL A 79 -9.14 -25.92 15.43
C VAL A 79 -10.46 -26.31 14.77
N LYS A 80 -11.51 -26.40 15.59
CA LYS A 80 -12.88 -26.67 15.14
C LYS A 80 -13.64 -25.35 14.98
N GLY A 81 -14.54 -25.32 13.99
CA GLY A 81 -15.41 -24.15 13.76
C GLY A 81 -14.83 -23.12 12.83
N TRP A 82 -13.68 -23.36 12.24
CA TRP A 82 -13.08 -22.46 11.27
C TRP A 82 -13.95 -22.32 10.01
N ARG A 83 -14.34 -21.10 9.67
CA ARG A 83 -15.20 -20.77 8.53
C ARG A 83 -14.53 -19.82 7.53
N GLY A 84 -13.22 -19.66 7.63
CA GLY A 84 -12.49 -18.77 6.74
C GLY A 84 -12.47 -19.18 5.26
N PRO A 85 -11.67 -18.48 4.47
CA PRO A 85 -10.64 -17.53 4.91
C PRO A 85 -11.21 -16.21 5.43
N TYR A 86 -10.59 -15.67 6.46
CA TYR A 86 -10.97 -14.38 7.07
C TYR A 86 -10.18 -13.23 6.51
N LEU A 87 -9.06 -13.52 5.86
CA LEU A 87 -8.12 -12.54 5.33
C LEU A 87 -7.51 -13.08 4.03
N ASP A 88 -7.24 -12.20 3.09
CA ASP A 88 -6.52 -12.55 1.87
C ASP A 88 -5.03 -12.69 2.16
N GLU A 89 -4.40 -13.72 1.63
CA GLU A 89 -2.96 -13.96 1.80
C GLU A 89 -2.11 -12.78 1.33
N GLU A 90 -2.54 -12.08 0.29
CA GLU A 90 -1.83 -10.91 -0.23
C GLU A 90 -1.74 -9.76 0.78
N LEU A 91 -2.74 -9.62 1.66
CA LEU A 91 -2.75 -8.58 2.70
C LEU A 91 -1.74 -8.84 3.81
N VAL A 92 -1.31 -10.08 3.97
CA VAL A 92 -0.33 -10.48 4.98
C VAL A 92 1.09 -10.15 4.55
N ARG A 93 1.32 -10.00 3.24
CA ARG A 93 2.62 -9.64 2.71
C ARG A 93 2.88 -8.16 2.93
N PRO A 94 4.03 -7.82 3.54
CA PRO A 94 4.35 -6.40 3.73
C PRO A 94 4.50 -5.72 2.38
N THR A 95 4.06 -4.48 2.30
CA THR A 95 4.41 -3.61 1.20
C THR A 95 5.92 -3.54 1.07
N LYS A 96 6.43 -3.43 -0.16
CA LYS A 96 7.86 -3.39 -0.49
C LYS A 96 8.67 -2.61 0.57
N GLY A 97 9.54 -3.32 1.29
CA GLY A 97 10.41 -2.74 2.30
C GLY A 97 9.83 -2.64 3.71
N GLY A 98 8.61 -3.15 3.95
CA GLY A 98 8.02 -3.24 5.27
C GLY A 98 8.39 -4.54 6.00
N GLU A 99 8.40 -4.50 7.32
CA GLU A 99 8.51 -5.70 8.14
C GLU A 99 7.23 -6.53 8.08
N PRO A 100 7.33 -7.87 8.16
CA PRO A 100 6.14 -8.71 8.17
C PRO A 100 5.28 -8.43 9.40
N TYR A 101 3.96 -8.49 9.21
CA TYR A 101 3.04 -8.37 10.33
C TYR A 101 3.08 -9.62 11.20
N GLU A 102 3.02 -9.42 12.50
CA GLU A 102 2.94 -10.51 13.48
C GLU A 102 1.77 -10.26 14.42
N LEU A 103 1.06 -11.33 14.75
CA LEU A 103 0.02 -11.29 15.78
C LEU A 103 0.62 -11.58 17.14
N ASP A 104 0.23 -10.77 18.13
CA ASP A 104 0.49 -11.09 19.52
C ASP A 104 -0.57 -12.04 20.08
N GLY A 105 -0.35 -12.53 21.28
CA GLY A 105 -1.30 -13.44 21.95
C GLY A 105 -2.65 -12.81 22.30
N ARG A 106 -2.84 -11.51 22.03
CA ARG A 106 -4.09 -10.77 22.26
C ARG A 106 -4.87 -10.48 20.99
N GLY A 107 -4.39 -10.96 19.84
CA GLY A 107 -5.00 -10.70 18.55
C GLY A 107 -4.69 -9.32 17.99
N LYS A 108 -3.65 -8.65 18.49
CA LYS A 108 -3.17 -7.37 18.00
C LYS A 108 -1.96 -7.54 17.11
N VAL A 109 -1.83 -6.64 16.14
CA VAL A 109 -0.68 -6.61 15.24
C VAL A 109 0.44 -5.82 15.90
N ASN A 110 1.65 -6.39 15.91
CA ASN A 110 2.83 -5.69 16.40
C ASN A 110 3.10 -4.42 15.59
N PRO A 111 3.46 -3.32 16.27
CA PRO A 111 3.77 -2.07 15.61
C PRO A 111 5.02 -2.15 14.71
#